data_82c6e5ad25b5b574e3dca11f3371e885
#
_entry.id   82c6e5ad25b5b574e3dca11f3371e885
#
_cell.length_a   1.000
_cell.length_b   1.000
_cell.length_c   1.000
_cell.angle_alpha   90.00
_cell.angle_beta   90.00
_cell.angle_gamma   90.00
#
_symmetry.space_group_name_H-M   'P 1'
#
loop_
_entity.id
_entity.type
_entity.pdbx_description
1 polymer ?
#
loop_
_entity_poly.entity_id
_entity_poly.type
_entity_poly.pdbx_seq_one_letter_code
_entity_poly.pdbx_strand_id
1 'polypeptide(L)'
;HGGVASDCPHRERSPYTGDGQVACVTVMHNFAAQTFYNKWLRDIRGAQTSGGYVPNSAPWQPGCGGGVGWGAAMEIMPWEFYRHYGDLRALEQNFDAMRRHVRWMTTWVDDETGIMLSHDEQQWKNLGDWLPPRELPRADLVHTFFLWQCADIASRAADILGREEETAEFAALRDRTAEAFHRAFYDPATGSYGKHGSNVLALRIGVPEERRA
;
A
#
# COMPACT_ATOMS: atom_id res chain seq x y z
N HIS A 1 -4.64 -1.89 26.19
CA HIS A 1 -4.15 -2.36 24.90
C HIS A 1 -2.76 -1.82 24.65
N GLY A 2 -1.85 -2.68 24.15
CA GLY A 2 -0.40 -2.42 24.20
C GLY A 2 0.19 -1.46 23.17
N GLY A 3 -0.56 -0.48 22.67
CA GLY A 3 -0.01 0.54 21.76
C GLY A 3 0.22 0.07 20.33
N VAL A 4 -0.43 -1.02 19.90
CA VAL A 4 -0.53 -1.48 18.51
C VAL A 4 -1.99 -1.79 18.18
N ALA A 5 -2.40 -1.57 16.94
CA ALA A 5 -3.70 -2.04 16.49
C ALA A 5 -3.66 -3.57 16.35
N SER A 6 -4.68 -4.25 16.80
CA SER A 6 -4.85 -5.68 16.56
C SER A 6 -6.02 -5.91 15.63
N ASP A 7 -5.92 -6.93 14.79
CA ASP A 7 -6.94 -7.32 13.82
C ASP A 7 -8.28 -7.64 14.49
N CYS A 8 -8.35 -8.75 15.19
CA CYS A 8 -9.57 -9.19 15.86
C CYS A 8 -9.33 -9.39 17.37
N PRO A 9 -10.10 -8.74 18.25
CA PRO A 9 -9.86 -8.77 19.70
C PRO A 9 -10.11 -10.13 20.34
N HIS A 10 -10.77 -11.04 19.65
CA HIS A 10 -11.23 -12.32 20.17
C HIS A 10 -10.54 -13.54 19.52
N ARG A 11 -9.81 -13.38 18.41
CA ARG A 11 -9.22 -14.50 17.68
C ARG A 11 -7.68 -14.39 17.63
N GLU A 12 -7.11 -13.77 16.60
CA GLU A 12 -5.67 -13.78 16.37
C GLU A 12 -4.93 -12.77 17.24
N ARG A 13 -5.51 -11.60 17.46
CA ARG A 13 -4.93 -10.49 18.26
C ARG A 13 -3.56 -10.07 17.76
N SER A 14 -3.34 -10.19 16.46
CA SER A 14 -2.07 -9.89 15.82
C SER A 14 -2.00 -8.45 15.35
N PRO A 15 -0.82 -7.81 15.39
CA PRO A 15 -0.65 -6.43 14.99
C PRO A 15 -0.50 -6.28 13.48
N TYR A 16 -1.48 -6.79 12.73
CA TYR A 16 -1.49 -6.73 11.27
C TYR A 16 -1.54 -5.29 10.77
N THR A 17 -0.61 -4.95 9.90
CA THR A 17 -0.46 -3.58 9.36
C THR A 17 -1.61 -3.22 8.43
N GLY A 18 -2.12 -4.18 7.65
CA GLY A 18 -3.27 -3.98 6.77
C GLY A 18 -4.53 -3.62 7.54
N ASP A 19 -4.82 -4.33 8.64
CA ASP A 19 -5.98 -4.09 9.50
C ASP A 19 -5.93 -2.68 10.12
N GLY A 20 -4.77 -2.29 10.61
CA GLY A 20 -4.57 -0.94 11.13
C GLY A 20 -4.69 0.14 10.05
N GLN A 21 -4.24 -0.16 8.84
CA GLN A 21 -4.33 0.74 7.68
C GLN A 21 -5.80 1.00 7.30
N VAL A 22 -6.62 -0.05 7.13
CA VAL A 22 -8.02 0.13 6.73
C VAL A 22 -8.86 0.78 7.83
N ALA A 23 -8.50 0.60 9.10
CA ALA A 23 -9.17 1.20 10.23
C ALA A 23 -8.71 2.63 10.54
N CYS A 24 -7.53 3.06 10.08
CA CYS A 24 -6.86 4.27 10.58
C CYS A 24 -7.72 5.54 10.45
N VAL A 25 -8.35 5.76 9.32
CA VAL A 25 -9.20 6.94 9.08
C VAL A 25 -10.38 6.97 10.05
N THR A 26 -11.07 5.83 10.23
CA THR A 26 -12.17 5.71 11.20
C THR A 26 -11.70 6.00 12.62
N VAL A 27 -10.54 5.47 13.01
CA VAL A 27 -9.98 5.69 14.34
C VAL A 27 -9.59 7.16 14.54
N MET A 28 -8.97 7.80 13.55
CA MET A 28 -8.60 9.22 13.62
C MET A 28 -9.81 10.15 13.74
N HIS A 29 -10.93 9.81 13.11
CA HIS A 29 -12.17 10.58 13.23
C HIS A 29 -12.86 10.44 14.58
N ASN A 30 -12.72 9.30 15.25
CA ASN A 30 -13.49 9.00 16.46
C ASN A 30 -12.69 9.13 17.77
N PHE A 31 -11.35 9.18 17.68
CA PHE A 31 -10.47 9.16 18.86
C PHE A 31 -9.30 10.13 18.70
N ALA A 32 -8.75 10.63 19.83
CA ALA A 32 -7.47 11.35 19.86
C ALA A 32 -6.32 10.37 19.64
N ALA A 33 -6.13 9.91 18.40
CA ALA A 33 -5.30 8.77 18.06
C ALA A 33 -3.82 9.11 17.73
N GLN A 34 -3.42 10.38 17.80
CA GLN A 34 -2.09 10.84 17.37
C GLN A 34 -0.95 10.09 18.05
N THR A 35 -0.97 10.02 19.39
CA THR A 35 0.09 9.35 20.15
C THR A 35 0.16 7.86 19.84
N PHE A 36 -1.01 7.22 19.67
CA PHE A 36 -1.12 5.82 19.31
C PHE A 36 -0.47 5.53 17.95
N TYR A 37 -0.88 6.26 16.91
CA TYR A 37 -0.34 6.04 15.55
C TYR A 37 1.13 6.45 15.43
N ASN A 38 1.57 7.52 16.07
CA ASN A 38 2.98 7.90 16.10
C ASN A 38 3.88 6.80 16.71
N LYS A 39 3.40 6.17 17.76
CA LYS A 39 4.10 5.03 18.37
C LYS A 39 4.14 3.84 17.40
N TRP A 40 3.00 3.48 16.82
CA TRP A 40 2.91 2.29 15.98
C TRP A 40 3.64 2.45 14.64
N LEU A 41 3.59 3.62 14.02
CA LEU A 41 4.42 3.94 12.84
C LEU A 41 5.92 3.78 13.11
N ARG A 42 6.37 4.10 14.33
CA ARG A 42 7.75 3.84 14.73
C ARG A 42 8.05 2.34 14.81
N ASP A 43 7.13 1.53 15.30
CA ASP A 43 7.28 0.08 15.33
C ASP A 43 7.33 -0.50 13.91
N ILE A 44 6.48 -0.01 12.99
CA ILE A 44 6.48 -0.44 11.58
C ILE A 44 7.81 -0.10 10.92
N ARG A 45 8.33 1.12 11.12
CA ARG A 45 9.68 1.49 10.64
C ARG A 45 10.78 0.60 11.22
N GLY A 46 10.69 0.29 12.51
CA GLY A 46 11.63 -0.60 13.19
C GLY A 46 11.57 -2.05 12.70
N ALA A 47 10.43 -2.48 12.18
CA ALA A 47 10.24 -3.82 11.62
C ALA A 47 10.63 -3.91 10.12
N GLN A 48 10.81 -2.77 9.44
CA GLN A 48 11.22 -2.73 8.04
C GLN A 48 12.61 -3.38 7.86
N THR A 49 12.75 -4.26 6.87
CA THR A 49 14.04 -4.89 6.58
C THR A 49 15.03 -3.90 5.97
N SER A 50 16.32 -4.24 6.00
CA SER A 50 17.36 -3.44 5.34
C SER A 50 17.14 -3.29 3.83
N GLY A 51 16.53 -4.29 3.17
CA GLY A 51 16.15 -4.25 1.76
C GLY A 51 14.90 -3.43 1.47
N GLY A 52 14.20 -2.90 2.48
CA GLY A 52 13.02 -2.05 2.30
C GLY A 52 11.67 -2.75 2.47
N TYR A 53 11.61 -4.08 2.56
CA TYR A 53 10.34 -4.78 2.79
C TYR A 53 9.72 -4.37 4.12
N VAL A 54 8.43 -4.04 4.09
CA VAL A 54 7.61 -3.77 5.27
C VAL A 54 6.79 -5.01 5.59
N PRO A 55 6.99 -5.64 6.76
CA PRO A 55 6.24 -6.83 7.11
C PRO A 55 4.77 -6.53 7.37
N ASN A 56 3.94 -7.55 7.22
CA ASN A 56 2.50 -7.48 7.42
C ASN A 56 2.05 -7.41 8.89
N SER A 57 2.99 -7.46 9.82
CA SER A 57 2.74 -7.24 11.25
C SER A 57 3.87 -6.41 11.88
N ALA A 58 3.52 -5.54 12.82
CA ALA A 58 4.50 -4.75 13.57
C ALA A 58 4.03 -4.54 15.03
N PRO A 59 4.77 -5.09 16.01
CA PRO A 59 6.01 -5.87 15.88
C PRO A 59 5.84 -7.12 15.02
N TRP A 60 6.90 -7.49 14.30
CA TRP A 60 6.84 -8.66 13.44
C TRP A 60 6.58 -9.96 14.22
N GLN A 61 5.66 -10.78 13.70
CA GLN A 61 5.31 -12.08 14.24
C GLN A 61 5.52 -13.17 13.18
N PRO A 62 6.23 -14.25 13.48
CA PRO A 62 6.36 -15.39 12.58
C PRO A 62 5.00 -16.00 12.24
N GLY A 63 4.80 -16.37 10.96
CA GLY A 63 3.58 -17.02 10.50
C GLY A 63 2.42 -16.08 10.18
N CYS A 64 2.55 -14.78 10.43
CA CYS A 64 1.57 -13.81 9.97
C CYS A 64 1.65 -13.65 8.45
N GLY A 65 0.56 -13.97 7.75
CA GLY A 65 0.42 -13.80 6.31
C GLY A 65 -0.04 -12.38 5.95
N GLY A 66 0.24 -12.00 4.74
CA GLY A 66 -0.18 -10.71 4.17
C GLY A 66 0.49 -10.52 2.83
N GLY A 67 0.28 -9.42 2.22
CA GLY A 67 0.87 -9.10 0.93
C GLY A 67 1.34 -7.66 0.89
N VAL A 68 1.66 -7.21 -0.31
CA VAL A 68 2.09 -5.85 -0.58
C VAL A 68 1.10 -4.82 -0.04
N GLY A 69 -0.20 -5.14 -0.07
CA GLY A 69 -1.25 -4.29 0.49
C GLY A 69 -1.14 -4.05 2.00
N TRP A 70 -0.59 -5.02 2.77
CA TRP A 70 -0.31 -4.82 4.20
C TRP A 70 0.87 -3.90 4.41
N GLY A 71 1.95 -4.08 3.64
CA GLY A 71 3.14 -3.23 3.68
C GLY A 71 2.86 -1.78 3.32
N ALA A 72 1.87 -1.53 2.45
CA ALA A 72 1.41 -0.19 2.06
C ALA A 72 0.92 0.67 3.25
N ALA A 73 0.73 0.07 4.41
CA ALA A 73 0.51 0.80 5.67
C ALA A 73 1.61 1.84 5.95
N MET A 74 2.84 1.61 5.45
CA MET A 74 3.96 2.53 5.61
C MET A 74 3.75 3.86 4.87
N GLU A 75 3.04 3.84 3.76
CA GLU A 75 2.68 5.04 3.00
C GLU A 75 1.32 5.60 3.44
N ILE A 76 0.31 4.74 3.51
CA ILE A 76 -1.08 5.16 3.71
C ILE A 76 -1.30 5.77 5.08
N MET A 77 -0.82 5.15 6.16
CA MET A 77 -1.09 5.67 7.51
C MET A 77 -0.43 7.03 7.80
N PRO A 78 0.87 7.27 7.49
CA PRO A 78 1.46 8.61 7.67
C PRO A 78 0.80 9.66 6.79
N TRP A 79 0.40 9.29 5.56
CA TRP A 79 -0.31 10.17 4.66
C TRP A 79 -1.68 10.58 5.22
N GLU A 80 -2.51 9.62 5.66
CA GLU A 80 -3.81 9.92 6.26
C GLU A 80 -3.66 10.67 7.59
N PHE A 81 -2.63 10.38 8.37
CA PHE A 81 -2.31 11.11 9.59
C PHE A 81 -1.99 12.58 9.29
N TYR A 82 -1.15 12.85 8.30
CA TYR A 82 -0.86 14.22 7.85
C TYR A 82 -2.12 14.92 7.34
N ARG A 83 -2.90 14.27 6.50
CA ARG A 83 -4.16 14.83 5.95
C ARG A 83 -5.17 15.18 7.03
N HIS A 84 -5.23 14.37 8.09
CA HIS A 84 -6.22 14.53 9.15
C HIS A 84 -5.79 15.57 10.20
N TYR A 85 -4.54 15.58 10.60
CA TYR A 85 -4.04 16.43 11.68
C TYR A 85 -3.20 17.63 11.22
N GLY A 86 -2.80 17.70 9.97
CA GLY A 86 -1.88 18.71 9.46
C GLY A 86 -0.45 18.63 10.01
N ASP A 87 -0.12 17.51 10.67
CA ASP A 87 1.18 17.32 11.31
C ASP A 87 2.22 16.84 10.30
N LEU A 88 3.05 17.77 9.82
CA LEU A 88 4.11 17.51 8.84
C LEU A 88 5.11 16.46 9.33
N ARG A 89 5.34 16.36 10.65
CA ARG A 89 6.24 15.38 11.24
C ARG A 89 5.85 13.93 10.90
N ALA A 90 4.57 13.69 10.63
CA ALA A 90 4.12 12.37 10.18
C ALA A 90 4.76 11.96 8.85
N LEU A 91 4.96 12.91 7.94
CA LEU A 91 5.66 12.67 6.68
C LEU A 91 7.17 12.66 6.88
N GLU A 92 7.73 13.69 7.52
CA GLU A 92 9.17 13.84 7.75
C GLU A 92 9.80 12.59 8.40
N GLN A 93 9.17 12.07 9.46
CA GLN A 93 9.68 10.93 10.22
C GLN A 93 9.55 9.59 9.49
N ASN A 94 8.63 9.49 8.53
CA ASN A 94 8.34 8.24 7.84
C ASN A 94 8.84 8.19 6.39
N PHE A 95 9.19 9.33 5.80
CA PHE A 95 9.51 9.44 4.37
C PHE A 95 10.64 8.51 3.93
N ASP A 96 11.71 8.40 4.71
CA ASP A 96 12.82 7.52 4.36
C ASP A 96 12.40 6.03 4.32
N ALA A 97 11.51 5.62 5.21
CA ALA A 97 10.94 4.28 5.19
C ALA A 97 9.99 4.07 4.01
N MET A 98 9.14 5.05 3.67
CA MET A 98 8.30 5.03 2.48
C MET A 98 9.15 4.87 1.21
N ARG A 99 10.16 5.72 1.05
CA ARG A 99 11.09 5.68 -0.09
C ARG A 99 11.73 4.31 -0.27
N ARG A 100 12.22 3.71 0.81
CA ARG A 100 12.83 2.37 0.78
C ARG A 100 11.80 1.29 0.43
N HIS A 101 10.57 1.41 0.93
CA HIS A 101 9.51 0.44 0.63
C HIS A 101 9.10 0.51 -0.84
N VAL A 102 8.84 1.70 -1.39
CA VAL A 102 8.50 1.85 -2.81
C VAL A 102 9.62 1.31 -3.71
N ARG A 103 10.88 1.61 -3.38
CA ARG A 103 12.03 1.08 -4.14
C ARG A 103 12.16 -0.44 -4.00
N TRP A 104 11.84 -1.02 -2.84
CA TRP A 104 11.74 -2.48 -2.71
C TRP A 104 10.64 -3.06 -3.61
N MET A 105 9.47 -2.44 -3.66
CA MET A 105 8.38 -2.90 -4.53
C MET A 105 8.80 -2.93 -6.01
N THR A 106 9.63 -1.97 -6.46
CA THR A 106 10.11 -1.97 -7.84
C THR A 106 11.00 -3.17 -8.19
N THR A 107 11.61 -3.83 -7.21
CA THR A 107 12.41 -5.05 -7.47
C THR A 107 11.56 -6.25 -7.90
N TRP A 108 10.24 -6.15 -7.78
CA TRP A 108 9.27 -7.16 -8.20
C TRP A 108 8.57 -6.79 -9.51
N VAL A 109 8.90 -5.66 -10.10
CA VAL A 109 8.34 -5.24 -11.38
C VAL A 109 9.03 -6.03 -12.49
N ASP A 110 8.24 -6.59 -13.36
CA ASP A 110 8.69 -7.25 -14.57
C ASP A 110 9.06 -6.20 -15.63
N ASP A 111 10.26 -6.28 -16.16
CA ASP A 111 10.82 -5.28 -17.07
C ASP A 111 10.07 -5.20 -18.42
N GLU A 112 9.46 -6.31 -18.87
CA GLU A 112 8.75 -6.38 -20.15
C GLU A 112 7.34 -5.79 -20.05
N THR A 113 6.62 -6.16 -19.02
CA THR A 113 5.20 -5.78 -18.84
C THR A 113 5.02 -4.52 -18.02
N GLY A 114 5.94 -4.21 -17.12
CA GLY A 114 5.87 -3.10 -16.17
C GLY A 114 4.92 -3.35 -14.99
N ILE A 115 4.40 -4.58 -14.83
CA ILE A 115 3.54 -4.93 -13.69
C ILE A 115 4.35 -5.54 -12.55
N MET A 116 3.86 -5.37 -11.32
CA MET A 116 4.46 -5.99 -10.15
C MET A 116 3.99 -7.43 -10.02
N LEU A 117 4.91 -8.38 -10.18
CA LEU A 117 4.61 -9.80 -10.17
C LEU A 117 4.32 -10.34 -8.77
N SER A 118 3.73 -11.51 -8.73
CA SER A 118 3.59 -12.36 -7.56
C SER A 118 4.66 -13.44 -7.59
N HIS A 119 5.26 -13.76 -6.43
CA HIS A 119 6.32 -14.77 -6.29
C HIS A 119 5.88 -15.89 -5.36
N ASP A 120 5.62 -17.08 -5.88
CA ASP A 120 5.10 -18.23 -5.14
C ASP A 120 5.97 -18.66 -3.94
N GLU A 121 7.28 -18.50 -4.06
CA GLU A 121 8.26 -18.82 -3.00
C GLU A 121 8.11 -17.95 -1.73
N GLN A 122 7.37 -16.88 -1.80
CA GLN A 122 7.19 -15.93 -0.71
C GLN A 122 5.70 -15.77 -0.37
N GLN A 123 5.05 -16.87 -0.09
CA GLN A 123 3.60 -17.00 0.07
C GLN A 123 2.94 -15.90 0.93
N TRP A 124 3.55 -15.47 2.04
CA TRP A 124 3.05 -14.36 2.86
C TRP A 124 3.24 -12.96 2.27
N LYS A 125 4.05 -12.81 1.22
CA LYS A 125 4.22 -11.56 0.49
C LYS A 125 3.33 -11.50 -0.76
N ASN A 126 2.74 -12.62 -1.15
CA ASN A 126 1.96 -12.76 -2.38
C ASN A 126 0.45 -12.65 -2.18
N LEU A 127 -0.02 -12.45 -0.96
CA LEU A 127 -1.43 -12.30 -0.72
C LEU A 127 -1.92 -11.01 -1.40
N GLY A 128 -2.81 -11.15 -2.37
CA GLY A 128 -3.43 -10.04 -3.06
C GLY A 128 -4.58 -9.45 -2.24
N ASP A 129 -5.78 -9.95 -2.47
CA ASP A 129 -6.96 -9.60 -1.68
C ASP A 129 -7.20 -10.62 -0.56
N TRP A 130 -7.81 -10.18 0.55
CA TRP A 130 -8.13 -11.04 1.66
C TRP A 130 -9.64 -11.31 1.71
N LEU A 131 -10.01 -12.58 1.55
CA LEU A 131 -11.38 -13.06 1.67
C LEU A 131 -12.42 -12.23 0.88
N PRO A 132 -12.25 -12.02 -0.42
CA PRO A 132 -13.26 -11.36 -1.21
C PRO A 132 -14.56 -12.18 -1.21
N PRO A 133 -15.73 -11.54 -1.37
CA PRO A 133 -17.02 -12.22 -1.23
C PRO A 133 -17.31 -13.26 -2.33
N ARG A 134 -16.50 -13.31 -3.39
CA ARG A 134 -16.68 -14.27 -4.51
C ARG A 134 -15.34 -14.73 -5.07
N GLU A 135 -14.83 -14.12 -6.15
CA GLU A 135 -13.57 -14.48 -6.78
C GLU A 135 -12.45 -13.55 -6.34
N LEU A 136 -11.29 -14.12 -6.10
CA LEU A 136 -10.06 -13.38 -5.84
C LEU A 136 -9.62 -12.63 -7.10
N PRO A 137 -9.34 -11.32 -7.03
CA PRO A 137 -8.56 -10.63 -8.03
C PRO A 137 -7.18 -11.32 -8.19
N ARG A 138 -6.59 -11.21 -9.37
CA ARG A 138 -5.22 -11.66 -9.58
C ARG A 138 -4.28 -10.93 -8.62
N ALA A 139 -3.37 -11.66 -7.99
CA ALA A 139 -2.45 -11.08 -7.01
C ALA A 139 -1.56 -9.99 -7.63
N ASP A 140 -1.08 -10.21 -8.87
CA ASP A 140 -0.29 -9.24 -9.62
C ASP A 140 -1.05 -7.94 -9.94
N LEU A 141 -2.36 -8.02 -10.20
CA LEU A 141 -3.22 -6.84 -10.35
C LEU A 141 -3.27 -6.04 -9.04
N VAL A 142 -3.49 -6.71 -7.92
CA VAL A 142 -3.54 -6.06 -6.60
C VAL A 142 -2.17 -5.48 -6.24
N HIS A 143 -1.07 -6.21 -6.49
CA HIS A 143 0.29 -5.73 -6.23
C HIS A 143 0.62 -4.49 -7.07
N THR A 144 0.28 -4.50 -8.36
CA THR A 144 0.50 -3.36 -9.27
C THR A 144 -0.31 -2.14 -8.84
N PHE A 145 -1.54 -2.35 -8.38
CA PHE A 145 -2.34 -1.26 -7.79
C PHE A 145 -1.66 -0.65 -6.56
N PHE A 146 -1.17 -1.46 -5.62
CA PHE A 146 -0.50 -0.93 -4.44
C PHE A 146 0.83 -0.26 -4.76
N LEU A 147 1.58 -0.75 -5.74
CA LEU A 147 2.76 -0.05 -6.25
C LEU A 147 2.41 1.35 -6.75
N TRP A 148 1.36 1.46 -7.57
CA TRP A 148 0.83 2.74 -8.03
C TRP A 148 0.44 3.66 -6.86
N GLN A 149 -0.33 3.16 -5.90
CA GLN A 149 -0.82 3.93 -4.77
C GLN A 149 0.32 4.41 -3.87
N CYS A 150 1.29 3.54 -3.56
CA CYS A 150 2.44 3.89 -2.75
C CYS A 150 3.33 4.91 -3.46
N ALA A 151 3.52 4.80 -4.78
CA ALA A 151 4.26 5.78 -5.57
C ALA A 151 3.55 7.14 -5.60
N ASP A 152 2.21 7.18 -5.75
CA ASP A 152 1.43 8.41 -5.70
C ASP A 152 1.59 9.12 -4.34
N ILE A 153 1.42 8.37 -3.24
CA ILE A 153 1.58 8.92 -1.89
C ILE A 153 3.01 9.41 -1.67
N ALA A 154 4.02 8.61 -2.05
CA ALA A 154 5.42 8.98 -1.87
C ALA A 154 5.80 10.23 -2.68
N SER A 155 5.30 10.37 -3.91
CA SER A 155 5.50 11.57 -4.73
C SER A 155 4.91 12.81 -4.07
N ARG A 156 3.67 12.73 -3.60
CA ARG A 156 3.00 13.86 -2.91
C ARG A 156 3.68 14.20 -1.59
N ALA A 157 4.11 13.20 -0.83
CA ALA A 157 4.84 13.42 0.41
C ALA A 157 6.19 14.08 0.15
N ALA A 158 6.90 13.66 -0.90
CA ALA A 158 8.15 14.27 -1.35
C ALA A 158 7.97 15.73 -1.73
N ASP A 159 6.93 16.06 -2.50
CA ASP A 159 6.60 17.42 -2.91
C ASP A 159 6.35 18.34 -1.70
N ILE A 160 5.53 17.89 -0.75
CA ILE A 160 5.26 18.62 0.51
C ILE A 160 6.55 18.84 1.33
N LEU A 161 7.48 17.89 1.28
CA LEU A 161 8.76 17.95 2.00
C LEU A 161 9.85 18.71 1.21
N GLY A 162 9.55 19.24 0.02
CA GLY A 162 10.50 19.95 -0.84
C GLY A 162 11.60 19.07 -1.43
N ARG A 163 11.33 17.78 -1.67
CA ARG A 163 12.26 16.79 -2.19
C ARG A 163 12.04 16.58 -3.69
N GLU A 164 12.51 17.50 -4.49
CA GLU A 164 12.22 17.59 -5.93
C GLU A 164 12.61 16.31 -6.71
N GLU A 165 13.77 15.73 -6.41
CA GLU A 165 14.26 14.52 -7.07
C GLU A 165 13.34 13.32 -6.82
N GLU A 166 13.00 13.05 -5.57
CA GLU A 166 12.09 11.97 -5.20
C GLU A 166 10.66 12.23 -5.68
N THR A 167 10.23 13.49 -5.73
CA THR A 167 8.94 13.86 -6.32
C THR A 167 8.87 13.42 -7.77
N ALA A 168 9.87 13.76 -8.57
CA ALA A 168 9.93 13.38 -9.98
C ALA A 168 10.08 11.85 -10.16
N GLU A 169 10.94 11.20 -9.37
CA GLU A 169 11.14 9.75 -9.39
C GLU A 169 9.82 9.00 -9.20
N PHE A 170 9.10 9.34 -8.12
CA PHE A 170 7.88 8.62 -7.74
C PHE A 170 6.68 9.01 -8.61
N ALA A 171 6.60 10.24 -9.11
CA ALA A 171 5.59 10.62 -10.09
C ALA A 171 5.76 9.82 -11.39
N ALA A 172 6.98 9.71 -11.91
CA ALA A 172 7.25 8.90 -13.09
C ALA A 172 6.96 7.41 -12.87
N LEU A 173 7.24 6.87 -11.67
CA LEU A 173 6.88 5.50 -11.31
C LEU A 173 5.35 5.31 -11.29
N ARG A 174 4.63 6.22 -10.64
CA ARG A 174 3.16 6.21 -10.61
C ARG A 174 2.57 6.16 -12.01
N ASP A 175 3.01 7.06 -12.89
CA ASP A 175 2.43 7.23 -14.22
C ASP A 175 2.69 5.99 -15.10
N ARG A 176 3.93 5.49 -15.16
CA ARG A 176 4.23 4.25 -15.90
C ARG A 176 3.56 3.01 -15.33
N THR A 177 3.34 2.95 -14.00
CA THR A 177 2.61 1.85 -13.37
C THR A 177 1.12 1.89 -13.73
N ALA A 178 0.50 3.08 -13.79
CA ALA A 178 -0.87 3.24 -14.26
C ALA A 178 -1.04 2.77 -15.70
N GLU A 179 -0.12 3.16 -16.60
CA GLU A 179 -0.13 2.71 -17.99
C GLU A 179 0.02 1.19 -18.11
N ALA A 180 0.96 0.61 -17.36
CA ALA A 180 1.18 -0.84 -17.32
C ALA A 180 -0.05 -1.58 -16.80
N PHE A 181 -0.67 -1.08 -15.73
CA PHE A 181 -1.91 -1.62 -15.17
C PHE A 181 -3.03 -1.66 -16.21
N HIS A 182 -3.28 -0.54 -16.89
CA HIS A 182 -4.34 -0.47 -17.88
C HIS A 182 -4.05 -1.34 -19.12
N ARG A 183 -2.79 -1.46 -19.51
CA ARG A 183 -2.39 -2.30 -20.65
C ARG A 183 -2.53 -3.79 -20.33
N ALA A 184 -2.15 -4.20 -19.11
CA ALA A 184 -2.08 -5.62 -18.74
C ALA A 184 -3.42 -6.20 -18.31
N PHE A 185 -4.31 -5.39 -17.71
CA PHE A 185 -5.49 -5.91 -17.02
C PHE A 185 -6.83 -5.51 -17.66
N TYR A 186 -6.85 -4.55 -18.59
CA TYR A 186 -8.07 -4.20 -19.29
C TYR A 186 -8.39 -5.21 -20.38
N ASP A 187 -9.59 -5.77 -20.35
CA ASP A 187 -10.12 -6.61 -21.41
C ASP A 187 -11.09 -5.80 -22.28
N PRO A 188 -10.72 -5.48 -23.55
CA PRO A 188 -11.56 -4.70 -24.43
C PRO A 188 -12.81 -5.46 -24.89
N ALA A 189 -12.83 -6.80 -24.83
CA ALA A 189 -13.99 -7.60 -25.22
C ALA A 189 -15.14 -7.49 -24.20
N THR A 190 -14.81 -7.29 -22.93
CA THR A 190 -15.79 -7.16 -21.86
C THR A 190 -15.92 -5.74 -21.31
N GLY A 191 -15.02 -4.82 -21.70
CA GLY A 191 -14.95 -3.46 -21.16
C GLY A 191 -14.57 -3.42 -19.68
N SER A 192 -13.81 -4.40 -19.17
CA SER A 192 -13.62 -4.64 -17.74
C SER A 192 -12.16 -4.97 -17.40
N TYR A 193 -11.78 -4.78 -16.15
CA TYR A 193 -10.51 -5.23 -15.57
C TYR A 193 -10.64 -6.58 -14.83
N GLY A 194 -11.78 -7.22 -14.96
CA GLY A 194 -12.13 -8.44 -14.26
C GLY A 194 -13.37 -8.25 -13.39
N LYS A 195 -13.46 -9.00 -12.28
CA LYS A 195 -14.64 -8.95 -11.42
C LYS A 195 -14.46 -7.90 -10.31
N HIS A 196 -15.56 -7.51 -9.75
CA HIS A 196 -15.78 -6.54 -8.66
C HIS A 196 -14.54 -5.75 -8.16
N GLY A 197 -13.68 -6.35 -7.35
CA GLY A 197 -12.52 -5.67 -6.77
C GLY A 197 -11.56 -5.10 -7.81
N SER A 198 -11.32 -5.81 -8.91
CA SER A 198 -10.43 -5.35 -9.97
C SER A 198 -10.90 -4.04 -10.60
N ASN A 199 -12.21 -3.93 -10.88
CA ASN A 199 -12.78 -2.71 -11.43
C ASN A 199 -12.73 -1.53 -10.44
N VAL A 200 -12.93 -1.80 -9.14
CA VAL A 200 -12.80 -0.76 -8.10
C VAL A 200 -11.37 -0.23 -8.03
N LEU A 201 -10.37 -1.09 -8.10
CA LEU A 201 -8.96 -0.68 -8.11
C LEU A 201 -8.63 0.12 -9.37
N ALA A 202 -9.13 -0.30 -10.55
CA ALA A 202 -8.96 0.44 -11.79
C ALA A 202 -9.59 1.84 -11.74
N LEU A 203 -10.79 1.97 -11.19
CA LEU A 203 -11.46 3.27 -10.98
C LEU A 203 -10.65 4.19 -10.06
N ARG A 204 -9.99 3.64 -9.07
CA ARG A 204 -9.13 4.40 -8.14
C ARG A 204 -7.87 4.95 -8.82
N ILE A 205 -7.27 4.19 -9.75
CA ILE A 205 -6.15 4.66 -10.59
C ILE A 205 -6.62 5.78 -11.53
N GLY A 206 -7.83 5.67 -12.03
CA GLY A 206 -8.42 6.53 -13.05
C GLY A 206 -8.46 5.84 -14.40
N VAL A 207 -9.64 5.38 -14.81
CA VAL A 207 -9.82 4.71 -16.11
C VAL A 207 -9.65 5.73 -17.23
N PRO A 208 -8.81 5.47 -18.25
CA PRO A 208 -8.65 6.32 -19.41
C PRO A 208 -9.98 6.59 -20.11
N GLU A 209 -10.15 7.80 -20.67
CA GLU A 209 -11.44 8.25 -21.18
C GLU A 209 -11.98 7.34 -22.29
N GLU A 210 -11.10 6.87 -23.16
CA GLU A 210 -11.40 5.93 -24.25
C GLU A 210 -11.87 4.53 -23.77
N ARG A 211 -11.77 4.24 -22.49
CA ARG A 211 -12.16 2.97 -21.84
C ARG A 211 -13.33 3.12 -20.87
N ARG A 212 -13.90 4.31 -20.79
CA ARG A 212 -15.09 4.60 -19.99
C ARG A 212 -16.34 4.32 -20.87
N ALA A 213 -16.75 3.07 -20.91
CA ALA A 213 -17.98 2.69 -21.63
C ALA A 213 -19.18 2.62 -20.68
#